data_a62054a980c2aa9555ef7db624e05a62
#
_entry.id   a62054a980c2aa9555ef7db624e05a62
#
_cell.length_a   1.000
_cell.length_b   1.000
_cell.length_c   1.000
_cell.angle_alpha   90.00
_cell.angle_beta   90.00
_cell.angle_gamma   90.00
#
_symmetry.space_group_name_H-M   'P 1'
#
loop_
_entity.id
_entity.type
_entity.pdbx_description
1 polymer ?
#
loop_
_entity_poly.entity_id
_entity_poly.type
_entity_poly.pdbx_seq_one_letter_code
_entity_poly.pdbx_strand_id
1 'polypeptide(L)'
;MLHLMKKKYTENSQKKVVNKFTKNDIMFIAYVMLECEKLGVKVNLRPCKYVKMTESVKCSGYFDSENKQLVVAMNRPGALGILVHEYCHVTQWVDDIDLWHNASSTKFDEWLGGKRIHNVHKYIGYTRDLELDNEKRAVRMIRKWKLSVDLDKYIKGANAYIHFYNWMGYTRRWSKPTNSPYTNKHILSSMSTRFNMQYEHMSEKVYNAFLEADI
;
A
#
# COMPACT_ATOMS: atom_id res chain seq x y z
N MET A 1 4.83 -15.68 -25.10
CA MET A 1 4.91 -14.78 -23.93
C MET A 1 5.21 -15.51 -22.62
N LEU A 2 4.45 -16.54 -22.22
CA LEU A 2 4.77 -17.35 -21.01
C LEU A 2 6.17 -18.00 -21.03
N HIS A 3 6.70 -18.32 -22.21
CA HIS A 3 8.02 -18.96 -22.38
C HIS A 3 9.19 -17.99 -22.21
N LEU A 4 9.01 -16.70 -22.54
CA LEU A 4 10.01 -15.64 -22.34
C LEU A 4 10.13 -15.21 -20.86
N MET A 5 9.05 -15.26 -20.10
CA MET A 5 9.09 -15.00 -18.66
C MET A 5 9.90 -16.06 -17.89
N LYS A 6 9.95 -17.32 -18.37
CA LYS A 6 10.74 -18.39 -17.76
C LYS A 6 12.27 -18.16 -17.86
N LYS A 7 12.76 -17.37 -18.80
CA LYS A 7 14.20 -17.20 -19.07
C LYS A 7 14.89 -16.05 -18.29
N LYS A 8 14.16 -15.13 -17.69
CA LYS A 8 14.73 -13.92 -17.02
C LYS A 8 14.95 -14.05 -15.52
N TYR A 9 14.50 -15.12 -14.90
CA TYR A 9 14.66 -15.35 -13.46
C TYR A 9 15.41 -16.66 -13.25
N THR A 10 16.47 -16.66 -12.45
CA THR A 10 17.29 -17.86 -12.16
C THR A 10 16.45 -19.00 -11.55
N GLU A 11 16.59 -20.21 -12.04
CA GLU A 11 15.71 -21.37 -11.84
C GLU A 11 15.43 -21.78 -10.38
N ASN A 12 16.29 -21.49 -9.43
CA ASN A 12 16.14 -21.95 -8.04
C ASN A 12 15.27 -21.07 -7.11
N SER A 13 15.18 -19.77 -7.38
CA SER A 13 14.27 -18.87 -6.62
C SER A 13 12.84 -18.89 -7.17
N GLN A 14 12.68 -19.23 -8.44
CA GLN A 14 11.37 -19.20 -9.15
C GLN A 14 10.44 -20.33 -8.76
N LYS A 15 10.93 -21.55 -8.55
CA LYS A 15 10.06 -22.70 -8.22
C LYS A 15 9.25 -22.47 -6.94
N LYS A 16 9.81 -21.78 -5.94
CA LYS A 16 9.11 -21.50 -4.67
C LYS A 16 8.06 -20.38 -4.76
N VAL A 17 8.25 -19.40 -5.66
CA VAL A 17 7.32 -18.27 -5.84
C VAL A 17 6.17 -18.64 -6.78
N VAL A 18 6.46 -19.32 -7.89
CA VAL A 18 5.44 -19.69 -8.91
C VAL A 18 4.41 -20.71 -8.34
N ASN A 19 4.82 -21.59 -7.44
CA ASN A 19 3.89 -22.54 -6.80
C ASN A 19 2.97 -21.88 -5.75
N LYS A 20 3.14 -20.58 -5.47
CA LYS A 20 2.37 -19.83 -4.46
C LYS A 20 1.21 -19.03 -5.05
N PHE A 21 1.26 -18.71 -6.35
CA PHE A 21 0.28 -17.88 -7.04
C PHE A 21 -0.66 -18.70 -7.92
N THR A 22 -1.93 -18.32 -7.93
CA THR A 22 -2.94 -18.89 -8.84
C THR A 22 -2.67 -18.43 -10.28
N LYS A 23 -3.36 -19.05 -11.25
CA LYS A 23 -3.31 -18.61 -12.65
C LYS A 23 -3.72 -17.15 -12.80
N ASN A 24 -4.76 -16.72 -12.09
CA ASN A 24 -5.24 -15.35 -12.12
C ASN A 24 -4.21 -14.35 -11.57
N ASP A 25 -3.51 -14.73 -10.49
CA ASP A 25 -2.45 -13.92 -9.91
C ASP A 25 -1.31 -13.71 -10.88
N ILE A 26 -0.89 -14.78 -11.57
CA ILE A 26 0.18 -14.72 -12.58
C ILE A 26 -0.26 -13.85 -13.77
N MET A 27 -1.50 -13.99 -14.22
CA MET A 27 -2.04 -13.16 -15.29
C MET A 27 -2.11 -11.69 -14.89
N PHE A 28 -2.51 -11.40 -13.65
CA PHE A 28 -2.52 -10.04 -13.12
C PHE A 28 -1.10 -9.45 -13.03
N ILE A 29 -0.13 -10.21 -12.52
CA ILE A 29 1.29 -9.77 -12.46
C ILE A 29 1.78 -9.42 -13.88
N ALA A 30 1.49 -10.28 -14.86
CA ALA A 30 1.84 -10.03 -16.25
C ALA A 30 1.15 -8.77 -16.82
N TYR A 31 -0.14 -8.57 -16.50
CA TYR A 31 -0.88 -7.37 -16.85
C TYR A 31 -0.24 -6.11 -16.28
N VAL A 32 0.09 -6.09 -14.98
CA VAL A 32 0.77 -4.95 -14.32
C VAL A 32 2.10 -4.63 -15.02
N MET A 33 2.90 -5.65 -15.34
CA MET A 33 4.18 -5.46 -16.03
C MET A 33 4.00 -4.83 -17.40
N LEU A 34 3.00 -5.27 -18.17
CA LEU A 34 2.72 -4.75 -19.52
C LEU A 34 2.17 -3.31 -19.47
N GLU A 35 1.24 -3.03 -18.56
CA GLU A 35 0.68 -1.68 -18.45
C GLU A 35 1.74 -0.68 -17.95
N CYS A 36 2.55 -1.06 -16.97
CA CYS A 36 3.66 -0.23 -16.51
C CYS A 36 4.70 0.00 -17.62
N GLU A 37 5.01 -1.01 -18.45
CA GLU A 37 5.93 -0.88 -19.60
C GLU A 37 5.43 0.18 -20.58
N LYS A 38 4.14 0.16 -20.92
CA LYS A 38 3.51 1.17 -21.81
C LYS A 38 3.64 2.60 -21.27
N LEU A 39 3.66 2.75 -19.95
CA LEU A 39 3.78 4.04 -19.25
C LEU A 39 5.23 4.46 -18.99
N GLY A 40 6.21 3.61 -19.41
CA GLY A 40 7.61 3.81 -19.09
C GLY A 40 7.96 3.59 -17.63
N VAL A 41 7.08 2.93 -16.86
CA VAL A 41 7.30 2.58 -15.44
C VAL A 41 8.01 1.25 -15.33
N LYS A 42 9.18 1.23 -14.69
CA LYS A 42 9.97 0.03 -14.47
C LYS A 42 9.43 -0.75 -13.26
N VAL A 43 8.99 -2.00 -13.49
CA VAL A 43 8.52 -2.89 -12.43
C VAL A 43 9.66 -3.76 -11.89
N ASN A 44 9.92 -3.69 -10.59
CA ASN A 44 10.97 -4.42 -9.88
C ASN A 44 10.35 -5.34 -8.82
N LEU A 45 10.06 -6.59 -9.17
CA LEU A 45 9.58 -7.62 -8.24
C LEU A 45 10.77 -8.30 -7.57
N ARG A 46 11.04 -7.98 -6.30
CA ARG A 46 12.24 -8.40 -5.57
C ARG A 46 11.98 -9.65 -4.73
N PRO A 47 12.81 -10.70 -4.81
CA PRO A 47 12.68 -11.93 -4.00
C PRO A 47 13.19 -11.72 -2.57
N CYS A 48 12.73 -10.69 -1.88
CA CYS A 48 13.11 -10.31 -0.52
C CYS A 48 11.87 -10.02 0.32
N LYS A 49 12.05 -9.87 1.64
CA LYS A 49 10.95 -9.55 2.59
C LYS A 49 10.64 -8.06 2.64
N TYR A 50 11.64 -7.21 2.39
CA TYR A 50 11.55 -5.75 2.41
C TYR A 50 12.41 -5.16 1.30
N VAL A 51 12.00 -4.06 0.75
CA VAL A 51 12.78 -3.22 -0.17
C VAL A 51 13.23 -1.95 0.55
N LYS A 52 14.31 -1.34 0.09
CA LYS A 52 14.76 -0.02 0.57
C LYS A 52 14.12 1.04 -0.32
N MET A 53 13.40 1.96 0.27
CA MET A 53 12.91 3.17 -0.40
C MET A 53 13.98 4.27 -0.32
N THR A 54 14.64 4.38 0.85
CA THR A 54 15.82 5.23 1.07
C THR A 54 16.88 4.41 1.83
N GLU A 55 18.03 4.99 2.13
CA GLU A 55 19.08 4.33 2.93
C GLU A 55 18.57 3.89 4.31
N SER A 56 17.66 4.67 4.91
CA SER A 56 17.13 4.42 6.26
C SER A 56 15.73 3.79 6.26
N VAL A 57 14.96 3.88 5.18
CA VAL A 57 13.55 3.46 5.13
C VAL A 57 13.41 2.14 4.39
N LYS A 58 12.94 1.11 5.12
CA LYS A 58 12.54 -0.19 4.57
C LYS A 58 11.02 -0.27 4.52
N CYS A 59 10.48 -0.73 3.39
CA CYS A 59 9.05 -0.90 3.18
C CYS A 59 8.72 -2.23 2.46
N SER A 60 7.46 -2.46 2.23
CA SER A 60 6.95 -3.65 1.54
C SER A 60 6.96 -3.50 0.03
N GLY A 61 6.73 -2.30 -0.43
CA GLY A 61 6.71 -1.85 -1.81
C GLY A 61 6.60 -0.33 -1.83
N TYR A 62 6.78 0.24 -2.99
CA TYR A 62 6.53 1.66 -3.26
C TYR A 62 6.39 1.91 -4.76
N PHE A 63 5.65 2.94 -5.10
CA PHE A 63 5.67 3.57 -6.41
C PHE A 63 6.38 4.92 -6.32
N ASP A 64 7.37 5.13 -7.17
CA ASP A 64 8.12 6.36 -7.32
C ASP A 64 7.81 6.95 -8.70
N SER A 65 7.01 8.01 -8.71
CA SER A 65 6.58 8.67 -9.95
C SER A 65 7.68 9.48 -10.61
N GLU A 66 8.64 10.01 -9.84
CA GLU A 66 9.77 10.80 -10.37
C GLU A 66 10.73 9.90 -11.15
N ASN A 67 11.12 8.75 -10.55
CA ASN A 67 12.01 7.78 -11.18
C ASN A 67 11.24 6.73 -12.01
N LYS A 68 9.92 6.82 -12.07
CA LYS A 68 9.02 5.88 -12.77
C LYS A 68 9.32 4.42 -12.41
N GLN A 69 9.29 4.12 -11.12
CA GLN A 69 9.59 2.79 -10.60
C GLN A 69 8.48 2.28 -9.69
N LEU A 70 8.03 1.06 -9.95
CA LEU A 70 7.17 0.28 -9.06
C LEU A 70 8.00 -0.87 -8.49
N VAL A 71 8.22 -0.88 -7.19
CA VAL A 71 9.09 -1.85 -6.52
C VAL A 71 8.33 -2.61 -5.44
N VAL A 72 8.34 -3.95 -5.48
CA VAL A 72 7.62 -4.78 -4.50
C VAL A 72 8.47 -5.94 -4.00
N ALA A 73 8.43 -6.14 -2.67
CA ALA A 73 9.04 -7.28 -2.00
C ALA A 73 8.10 -8.50 -2.12
N MET A 74 8.48 -9.50 -2.92
CA MET A 74 7.62 -10.65 -3.25
C MET A 74 7.77 -11.86 -2.30
N ASN A 75 8.82 -11.91 -1.46
CA ASN A 75 9.03 -13.02 -0.53
C ASN A 75 8.48 -12.73 0.87
N ARG A 76 7.19 -12.36 0.92
CA ARG A 76 6.48 -12.07 2.18
C ARG A 76 4.99 -12.42 2.07
N PRO A 77 4.30 -12.67 3.21
CA PRO A 77 2.84 -12.77 3.21
C PRO A 77 2.19 -11.49 2.69
N GLY A 78 1.14 -11.63 1.89
CA GLY A 78 0.39 -10.50 1.35
C GLY A 78 1.07 -9.74 0.20
N ALA A 79 2.20 -10.24 -0.35
CA ALA A 79 2.93 -9.58 -1.43
C ALA A 79 2.07 -9.23 -2.66
N LEU A 80 1.09 -10.08 -3.00
CA LEU A 80 0.16 -9.80 -4.10
C LEU A 80 -0.72 -8.58 -3.80
N GLY A 81 -1.25 -8.48 -2.57
CA GLY A 81 -2.03 -7.30 -2.16
C GLY A 81 -1.20 -6.01 -2.20
N ILE A 82 0.09 -6.10 -1.82
CA ILE A 82 1.02 -4.96 -1.92
C ILE A 82 1.24 -4.58 -3.39
N LEU A 83 1.44 -5.55 -4.28
CA LEU A 83 1.57 -5.27 -5.72
C LEU A 83 0.32 -4.57 -6.28
N VAL A 84 -0.87 -5.01 -5.88
CA VAL A 84 -2.12 -4.35 -6.28
C VAL A 84 -2.16 -2.91 -5.76
N HIS A 85 -1.82 -2.70 -4.48
CA HIS A 85 -1.77 -1.38 -3.86
C HIS A 85 -0.83 -0.43 -4.60
N GLU A 86 0.42 -0.82 -4.80
CA GLU A 86 1.42 0.01 -5.47
C GLU A 86 1.07 0.28 -6.95
N TYR A 87 0.47 -0.70 -7.63
CA TYR A 87 -0.03 -0.49 -8.98
C TYR A 87 -1.22 0.47 -9.03
N CYS A 88 -2.07 0.50 -8.01
CA CYS A 88 -3.15 1.48 -7.93
C CYS A 88 -2.62 2.91 -7.78
N HIS A 89 -1.48 3.12 -7.11
CA HIS A 89 -0.80 4.42 -7.13
C HIS A 89 -0.31 4.81 -8.53
N VAL A 90 0.17 3.85 -9.35
CA VAL A 90 0.47 4.12 -10.77
C VAL A 90 -0.79 4.59 -11.49
N THR A 91 -1.95 3.96 -11.25
CA THR A 91 -3.21 4.39 -11.90
C THR A 91 -3.66 5.77 -11.44
N GLN A 92 -3.48 6.13 -10.16
CA GLN A 92 -3.79 7.47 -9.65
C GLN A 92 -2.90 8.54 -10.31
N TRP A 93 -1.62 8.24 -10.44
CA TRP A 93 -0.66 9.11 -11.13
C TRP A 93 -1.01 9.32 -12.60
N VAL A 94 -1.39 8.25 -13.31
CA VAL A 94 -1.77 8.31 -14.74
C VAL A 94 -3.09 9.04 -14.95
N ASP A 95 -4.06 8.82 -14.06
CA ASP A 95 -5.36 9.48 -14.11
C ASP A 95 -5.28 10.97 -13.73
N ASP A 96 -4.11 11.43 -13.25
CA ASP A 96 -3.79 12.82 -12.91
C ASP A 96 -4.83 13.45 -11.95
N ILE A 97 -5.25 12.67 -10.96
CA ILE A 97 -6.31 13.08 -10.04
C ILE A 97 -5.88 14.17 -9.05
N ASP A 98 -6.79 15.06 -8.69
CA ASP A 98 -6.54 16.14 -7.71
C ASP A 98 -5.96 15.63 -6.39
N LEU A 99 -6.39 14.45 -5.94
CA LEU A 99 -5.86 13.82 -4.72
C LEU A 99 -4.35 13.53 -4.84
N TRP A 100 -3.87 13.11 -6.02
CA TRP A 100 -2.45 12.88 -6.26
C TRP A 100 -1.65 14.17 -6.07
N HIS A 101 -2.07 15.26 -6.70
CA HIS A 101 -1.41 16.55 -6.58
C HIS A 101 -1.45 17.12 -5.16
N ASN A 102 -2.60 17.02 -4.50
CA ASN A 102 -2.77 17.52 -3.14
C ASN A 102 -1.89 16.77 -2.12
N ALA A 103 -1.77 15.44 -2.26
CA ALA A 103 -0.97 14.60 -1.38
C ALA A 103 0.54 14.65 -1.71
N SER A 104 0.94 15.06 -2.92
CA SER A 104 2.35 15.22 -3.32
C SER A 104 3.06 16.37 -2.59
N SER A 105 2.34 17.12 -1.76
CA SER A 105 2.92 18.16 -0.93
C SER A 105 3.81 17.55 0.17
N THR A 106 5.05 18.02 0.30
CA THR A 106 6.00 17.60 1.36
C THR A 106 5.59 18.04 2.78
N LYS A 107 4.49 18.81 2.92
CA LYS A 107 4.09 19.42 4.19
C LYS A 107 3.77 18.42 5.29
N PHE A 108 3.18 17.28 4.93
CA PHE A 108 2.92 16.20 5.90
C PHE A 108 4.23 15.60 6.43
N ASP A 109 5.19 15.30 5.55
CA ASP A 109 6.49 14.74 5.92
C ASP A 109 7.35 15.75 6.69
N GLU A 110 7.34 17.02 6.27
CA GLU A 110 7.99 18.10 6.99
C GLU A 110 7.46 18.23 8.42
N TRP A 111 6.14 18.10 8.59
CA TRP A 111 5.52 18.13 9.91
C TRP A 111 5.91 16.90 10.73
N LEU A 112 5.86 15.69 10.19
CA LEU A 112 6.35 14.48 10.87
C LEU A 112 7.83 14.62 11.26
N GLY A 113 8.64 15.24 10.42
CA GLY A 113 10.05 15.55 10.66
C GLY A 113 10.31 16.66 11.69
N GLY A 114 9.25 17.20 12.34
CA GLY A 114 9.38 18.17 13.44
C GLY A 114 9.08 19.62 13.07
N LYS A 115 8.92 19.99 11.78
CA LYS A 115 8.59 21.37 11.38
C LYS A 115 7.17 21.75 11.83
N ARG A 116 6.99 23.03 12.20
CA ARG A 116 5.65 23.58 12.46
C ARG A 116 4.98 23.90 11.14
N ILE A 117 3.88 23.23 10.83
CA ILE A 117 3.09 23.44 9.61
C ILE A 117 1.72 24.00 9.99
N HIS A 118 1.36 25.13 9.38
CA HIS A 118 0.02 25.69 9.54
C HIS A 118 -1.00 24.77 8.84
N ASN A 119 -2.15 24.53 9.50
CA ASN A 119 -3.22 23.73 8.94
C ASN A 119 -2.81 22.28 8.59
N VAL A 120 -1.96 21.64 9.39
CA VAL A 120 -1.43 20.29 9.12
C VAL A 120 -2.53 19.26 8.89
N HIS A 121 -3.68 19.37 9.57
CA HIS A 121 -4.82 18.46 9.39
C HIS A 121 -5.32 18.38 7.94
N LYS A 122 -5.19 19.48 7.18
CA LYS A 122 -5.48 19.50 5.75
C LYS A 122 -4.56 18.54 4.96
N TYR A 123 -3.27 18.57 5.25
CA TYR A 123 -2.28 17.73 4.56
C TYR A 123 -2.38 16.25 4.99
N ILE A 124 -2.67 15.99 6.27
CA ILE A 124 -3.02 14.65 6.75
C ILE A 124 -4.25 14.14 6.01
N GLY A 125 -5.28 14.97 5.84
CA GLY A 125 -6.49 14.65 5.09
C GLY A 125 -6.19 14.28 3.63
N TYR A 126 -5.37 15.06 2.95
CA TYR A 126 -5.00 14.78 1.55
C TYR A 126 -4.31 13.43 1.38
N THR A 127 -3.34 13.12 2.23
CA THR A 127 -2.65 11.82 2.17
C THR A 127 -3.60 10.67 2.53
N ARG A 128 -4.41 10.83 3.58
CA ARG A 128 -5.43 9.84 3.96
C ARG A 128 -6.42 9.57 2.82
N ASP A 129 -6.91 10.61 2.15
CA ASP A 129 -7.93 10.49 1.12
C ASP A 129 -7.36 9.91 -0.18
N LEU A 130 -6.09 10.19 -0.49
CA LEU A 130 -5.36 9.52 -1.57
C LEU A 130 -5.26 8.02 -1.30
N GLU A 131 -4.87 7.63 -0.09
CA GLU A 131 -4.79 6.21 0.30
C GLU A 131 -6.15 5.54 0.28
N LEU A 132 -7.21 6.23 0.71
CA LEU A 132 -8.57 5.70 0.66
C LEU A 132 -9.03 5.42 -0.78
N ASP A 133 -8.76 6.33 -1.72
CA ASP A 133 -9.05 6.09 -3.15
C ASP A 133 -8.21 4.91 -3.67
N ASN A 134 -6.91 4.88 -3.32
CA ASN A 134 -6.01 3.79 -3.69
C ASN A 134 -6.55 2.43 -3.23
N GLU A 135 -6.92 2.29 -1.97
CA GLU A 135 -7.43 1.05 -1.41
C GLU A 135 -8.78 0.64 -2.01
N LYS A 136 -9.65 1.60 -2.33
CA LYS A 136 -10.88 1.33 -3.08
C LYS A 136 -10.60 0.83 -4.50
N ARG A 137 -9.58 1.37 -5.19
CA ARG A 137 -9.11 0.87 -6.50
C ARG A 137 -8.56 -0.55 -6.35
N ALA A 138 -7.74 -0.80 -5.35
CA ALA A 138 -7.15 -2.10 -5.07
C ALA A 138 -8.22 -3.18 -4.85
N VAL A 139 -9.24 -2.90 -4.05
CA VAL A 139 -10.36 -3.84 -3.83
C VAL A 139 -11.13 -4.12 -5.14
N ARG A 140 -11.35 -3.10 -5.99
CA ARG A 140 -11.96 -3.32 -7.31
C ARG A 140 -11.10 -4.23 -8.19
N MET A 141 -9.78 -4.03 -8.20
CA MET A 141 -8.81 -4.86 -8.94
C MET A 141 -8.80 -6.32 -8.44
N ILE A 142 -8.71 -6.52 -7.11
CA ILE A 142 -8.72 -7.84 -6.49
C ILE A 142 -9.97 -8.63 -6.90
N ARG A 143 -11.14 -7.99 -6.87
CA ARG A 143 -12.42 -8.60 -7.29
C ARG A 143 -12.46 -8.88 -8.79
N LYS A 144 -12.09 -7.89 -9.62
CA LYS A 144 -12.10 -8.01 -11.09
C LYS A 144 -11.24 -9.17 -11.57
N TRP A 145 -10.06 -9.33 -11.02
CA TRP A 145 -9.11 -10.36 -11.40
C TRP A 145 -9.26 -11.66 -10.62
N LYS A 146 -10.16 -11.73 -9.63
CA LYS A 146 -10.36 -12.87 -8.74
C LYS A 146 -9.04 -13.35 -8.14
N LEU A 147 -8.28 -12.39 -7.59
CA LEU A 147 -6.95 -12.65 -7.03
C LEU A 147 -7.04 -13.46 -5.73
N SER A 148 -5.99 -14.25 -5.44
CA SER A 148 -5.88 -15.06 -4.22
C SER A 148 -5.53 -14.20 -2.99
N VAL A 149 -6.28 -13.11 -2.78
CA VAL A 149 -6.15 -12.21 -1.64
C VAL A 149 -7.38 -12.38 -0.76
N ASP A 150 -7.17 -12.62 0.53
CA ASP A 150 -8.24 -12.60 1.53
C ASP A 150 -8.79 -11.16 1.62
N LEU A 151 -9.94 -10.94 1.01
CA LEU A 151 -10.52 -9.62 0.82
C LEU A 151 -10.95 -8.98 2.14
N ASP A 152 -11.52 -9.75 3.07
CA ASP A 152 -11.95 -9.24 4.37
C ASP A 152 -10.75 -8.79 5.20
N LYS A 153 -9.70 -9.61 5.21
CA LYS A 153 -8.45 -9.26 5.87
C LYS A 153 -7.78 -8.05 5.22
N TYR A 154 -7.81 -7.98 3.88
CA TYR A 154 -7.27 -6.84 3.13
C TYR A 154 -7.99 -5.54 3.51
N ILE A 155 -9.33 -5.52 3.47
CA ILE A 155 -10.13 -4.33 3.78
C ILE A 155 -9.94 -3.90 5.25
N LYS A 156 -9.85 -4.84 6.19
CA LYS A 156 -9.53 -4.51 7.58
C LYS A 156 -8.16 -3.85 7.71
N GLY A 157 -7.15 -4.36 7.02
CA GLY A 157 -5.82 -3.77 6.97
C GLY A 157 -5.83 -2.37 6.38
N ALA A 158 -6.54 -2.18 5.26
CA ALA A 158 -6.74 -0.89 4.61
C ALA A 158 -7.44 0.13 5.53
N ASN A 159 -8.54 -0.27 6.19
CA ASN A 159 -9.21 0.58 7.17
C ASN A 159 -8.28 1.01 8.31
N ALA A 160 -7.49 0.07 8.84
CA ALA A 160 -6.52 0.38 9.90
C ALA A 160 -5.45 1.37 9.41
N TYR A 161 -4.97 1.22 8.16
CA TYR A 161 -3.99 2.10 7.57
C TYR A 161 -4.54 3.52 7.34
N ILE A 162 -5.76 3.63 6.83
CA ILE A 162 -6.43 4.92 6.62
C ILE A 162 -6.67 5.64 7.96
N HIS A 163 -7.16 4.95 8.99
CA HIS A 163 -7.32 5.53 10.33
C HIS A 163 -5.98 5.90 10.99
N PHE A 164 -4.89 5.24 10.60
CA PHE A 164 -3.56 5.55 11.11
C PHE A 164 -3.12 6.98 10.76
N TYR A 165 -3.52 7.53 9.62
CA TYR A 165 -3.25 8.95 9.32
C TYR A 165 -3.91 9.88 10.34
N ASN A 166 -5.14 9.58 10.77
CA ASN A 166 -5.77 10.34 11.86
C ASN A 166 -5.01 10.18 13.18
N TRP A 167 -4.59 8.93 13.49
CA TRP A 167 -3.79 8.66 14.69
C TRP A 167 -2.47 9.41 14.70
N MET A 168 -1.79 9.50 13.57
CA MET A 168 -0.60 10.35 13.43
C MET A 168 -0.91 11.83 13.69
N GLY A 169 -2.10 12.31 13.38
CA GLY A 169 -2.55 13.65 13.72
C GLY A 169 -2.54 13.94 15.23
N TYR A 170 -2.79 12.92 16.07
CA TYR A 170 -2.71 13.03 17.52
C TYR A 170 -1.30 12.83 18.08
N THR A 171 -0.56 11.86 17.52
CA THR A 171 0.72 11.40 18.10
C THR A 171 1.94 12.02 17.44
N ARG A 172 1.81 12.52 16.21
CA ARG A 172 2.90 12.99 15.36
C ARG A 172 4.03 11.95 15.21
N ARG A 173 3.67 10.68 15.14
CA ARG A 173 4.64 9.59 15.06
C ARG A 173 4.22 8.57 14.03
N TRP A 174 5.21 8.01 13.34
CA TRP A 174 5.03 6.80 12.56
C TRP A 174 4.99 5.58 13.50
N SER A 175 4.32 4.52 13.07
CA SER A 175 4.27 3.28 13.86
C SER A 175 5.63 2.60 13.97
N LYS A 176 5.83 1.85 15.06
CA LYS A 176 7.01 1.00 15.20
C LYS A 176 7.03 -0.05 14.09
N PRO A 177 8.19 -0.39 13.48
CA PRO A 177 8.28 -1.38 12.40
C PRO A 177 7.72 -2.77 12.76
N THR A 178 7.77 -3.11 14.06
CA THR A 178 7.27 -4.38 14.60
C THR A 178 5.79 -4.35 15.00
N ASN A 179 5.16 -3.17 14.98
CA ASN A 179 3.78 -2.96 15.44
C ASN A 179 3.00 -2.06 14.49
N SER A 180 2.92 -2.46 13.22
CA SER A 180 2.18 -1.70 12.20
C SER A 180 0.67 -1.86 12.40
N PRO A 181 -0.14 -0.78 12.28
CA PRO A 181 -1.58 -0.82 12.51
C PRO A 181 -2.31 -1.84 11.63
N TYR A 182 -1.90 -1.98 10.38
CA TYR A 182 -2.49 -2.90 9.39
C TYR A 182 -2.11 -4.38 9.60
N THR A 183 -1.28 -4.70 10.61
CA THR A 183 -0.93 -6.07 11.00
C THR A 183 -1.22 -6.37 12.47
N ASN A 184 -1.48 -5.34 13.27
CA ASN A 184 -1.80 -5.48 14.69
C ASN A 184 -3.19 -6.12 14.85
N LYS A 185 -3.24 -7.31 15.51
CA LYS A 185 -4.47 -8.09 15.65
C LYS A 185 -5.55 -7.36 16.44
N HIS A 186 -5.16 -6.59 17.46
CA HIS A 186 -6.10 -5.85 18.30
C HIS A 186 -6.79 -4.76 17.48
N ILE A 187 -6.02 -3.94 16.75
CA ILE A 187 -6.57 -2.92 15.84
C ILE A 187 -7.45 -3.56 14.77
N LEU A 188 -6.96 -4.62 14.10
CA LEU A 188 -7.73 -5.30 13.04
C LEU A 188 -9.06 -5.88 13.55
N SER A 189 -9.17 -6.25 14.84
CA SER A 189 -10.42 -6.73 15.43
C SER A 189 -11.47 -5.63 15.52
N SER A 190 -11.07 -4.36 15.60
CA SER A 190 -11.96 -3.20 15.63
C SER A 190 -12.37 -2.72 14.22
N MET A 191 -11.71 -3.19 13.16
CA MET A 191 -11.93 -2.75 11.79
C MET A 191 -13.10 -3.46 11.10
N SER A 192 -13.84 -2.70 10.29
CA SER A 192 -14.89 -3.22 9.40
C SER A 192 -14.26 -3.98 8.20
N THR A 193 -15.02 -4.95 7.65
CA THR A 193 -14.75 -5.59 6.36
C THR A 193 -15.34 -4.81 5.18
N ARG A 194 -15.79 -3.58 5.41
CA ARG A 194 -16.27 -2.64 4.40
C ARG A 194 -15.61 -1.29 4.63
N PHE A 195 -15.44 -0.53 3.58
CA PHE A 195 -15.02 0.87 3.72
C PHE A 195 -16.14 1.69 4.34
N ASN A 196 -15.77 2.62 5.23
CA ASN A 196 -16.68 3.60 5.79
C ASN A 196 -17.01 4.69 4.77
N MET A 197 -18.08 5.41 5.01
CA MET A 197 -18.43 6.59 4.18
C MET A 197 -17.56 7.81 4.53
N GLN A 198 -17.11 7.89 5.78
CA GLN A 198 -16.33 9.01 6.32
C GLN A 198 -15.14 8.47 7.13
N TYR A 199 -13.99 9.12 6.98
CA TYR A 199 -12.75 8.77 7.69
C TYR A 199 -12.13 9.98 8.40
N GLU A 200 -12.77 11.14 8.39
CA GLU A 200 -12.27 12.36 9.04
C GLU A 200 -12.10 12.19 10.54
N HIS A 201 -12.92 11.33 11.13
CA HIS A 201 -12.92 11.06 12.56
C HIS A 201 -12.78 9.57 12.84
N MET A 202 -12.12 9.24 13.95
CA MET A 202 -12.09 7.90 14.50
C MET A 202 -13.27 7.72 15.45
N SER A 203 -13.99 6.61 15.35
CA SER A 203 -14.93 6.24 16.40
C SER A 203 -14.19 5.94 17.70
N GLU A 204 -14.86 6.08 18.84
CA GLU A 204 -14.28 5.76 20.16
C GLU A 204 -13.67 4.34 20.19
N LYS A 205 -14.38 3.36 19.62
CA LYS A 205 -13.88 1.99 19.52
C LYS A 205 -12.55 1.91 18.77
N VAL A 206 -12.42 2.60 17.66
CA VAL A 206 -11.20 2.60 16.83
C VAL A 206 -10.09 3.35 17.55
N TYR A 207 -10.40 4.52 18.12
CA TYR A 207 -9.44 5.30 18.89
C TYR A 207 -8.83 4.49 20.06
N ASN A 208 -9.69 3.84 20.85
CA ASN A 208 -9.25 3.03 21.98
C ASN A 208 -8.38 1.84 21.52
N ALA A 209 -8.72 1.21 20.40
CA ALA A 209 -7.90 0.12 19.85
C ALA A 209 -6.49 0.58 19.46
N PHE A 210 -6.33 1.80 18.93
CA PHE A 210 -5.02 2.37 18.65
C PHE A 210 -4.26 2.74 19.91
N LEU A 211 -4.95 3.30 20.90
CA LEU A 211 -4.36 3.68 22.20
C LEU A 211 -3.83 2.45 22.95
N GLU A 212 -4.63 1.39 23.03
CA GLU A 212 -4.27 0.15 23.73
C GLU A 212 -3.18 -0.64 22.99
N ALA A 213 -3.07 -0.49 21.68
CA ALA A 213 -2.05 -1.15 20.88
C ALA A 213 -0.66 -0.53 21.00
N ASP A 214 -0.52 0.65 21.61
CA ASP A 214 0.75 1.39 21.76
C ASP A 214 1.52 1.52 20.42
N ILE A 215 0.84 2.04 19.40
CA ILE A 215 1.39 2.25 18.05
C ILE A 215 2.19 3.53 17.95
#